data_879baf5fed288e6f0e1a056423eec005
#
_entry.id   879baf5fed288e6f0e1a056423eec005
#
_cell.length_a   1.000
_cell.length_b   1.000
_cell.length_c   1.000
_cell.angle_alpha   90.00
_cell.angle_beta   90.00
_cell.angle_gamma   90.00
#
_symmetry.space_group_name_H-M   'P 1'
#
loop_
_entity.id
_entity.type
_entity.pdbx_description
1 polymer ?
#
loop_
_entity_poly.entity_id
_entity_poly.type
_entity_poly.pdbx_seq_one_letter_code
_entity_poly.pdbx_strand_id
1 'polypeptide(L)'
;MGRNMKNKLWGIIPIFTFIFLYKMVLYNEIPMANDLVAHKPIAKWTETVNDSSDEFPQWFPNLFSGMPSYGGYIYTPGDPTKSILNLLFFNRGVKIWFYLTLGGLGLFYFLRQMNVSILSSNFAAVVSCLTPYAFG
;
A
#
# COMPACT_ATOMS: atom_id res chain seq x y z
N MET A 1 -8.74 37.17 10.07
CA MET A 1 -9.47 35.90 10.31
C MET A 1 -9.42 34.91 9.14
N GLY A 2 -8.93 35.29 7.96
CA GLY A 2 -8.90 34.44 6.76
C GLY A 2 -7.71 33.44 6.62
N ARG A 3 -6.67 33.55 7.44
CA ARG A 3 -5.46 32.71 7.30
C ARG A 3 -5.65 31.28 7.84
N ASN A 4 -6.53 31.07 8.82
CA ASN A 4 -6.74 29.76 9.46
C ASN A 4 -7.64 28.81 8.67
N MET A 5 -8.56 29.30 7.84
CA MET A 5 -9.42 28.43 7.03
C MET A 5 -8.68 27.85 5.80
N LYS A 6 -7.76 28.63 5.22
CA LYS A 6 -7.00 28.20 4.02
C LYS A 6 -6.03 27.05 4.32
N ASN A 7 -5.59 26.89 5.57
CA ASN A 7 -4.67 25.82 5.95
C ASN A 7 -5.39 24.50 6.32
N LYS A 8 -6.72 24.47 6.43
CA LYS A 8 -7.46 23.24 6.80
C LYS A 8 -7.94 22.42 5.61
N LEU A 9 -7.73 22.89 4.38
CA LEU A 9 -8.15 22.16 3.17
C LEU A 9 -7.37 20.86 2.89
N TRP A 10 -6.27 20.60 3.59
CA TRP A 10 -5.58 19.32 3.53
C TRP A 10 -6.45 18.14 3.98
N GLY A 11 -7.43 18.38 4.87
CA GLY A 11 -8.38 17.36 5.33
C GLY A 11 -9.30 16.80 4.24
N ILE A 12 -9.37 17.46 3.10
CA ILE A 12 -10.14 16.97 1.93
C ILE A 12 -9.51 15.67 1.40
N ILE A 13 -8.18 15.56 1.42
CA ILE A 13 -7.44 14.42 0.85
C ILE A 13 -7.84 13.10 1.57
N PRO A 14 -7.72 12.96 2.91
CA PRO A 14 -8.09 11.72 3.59
C PRO A 14 -9.59 11.41 3.48
N ILE A 15 -10.45 12.42 3.48
CA ILE A 15 -11.90 12.21 3.36
C ILE A 15 -12.25 11.70 1.97
N PHE A 16 -11.72 12.34 0.93
CA PHE A 16 -12.02 11.96 -0.45
C PHE A 16 -11.48 10.57 -0.79
N THR A 17 -10.24 10.27 -0.40
CA THR A 17 -9.63 8.96 -0.57
C THR A 17 -10.39 7.88 0.21
N PHE A 18 -10.89 8.19 1.43
CA PHE A 18 -11.71 7.28 2.20
C PHE A 18 -13.04 6.97 1.48
N ILE A 19 -13.74 7.99 0.99
CA ILE A 19 -15.01 7.81 0.26
C ILE A 19 -14.78 6.95 -0.99
N PHE A 20 -13.69 7.17 -1.71
CA PHE A 20 -13.39 6.40 -2.91
C PHE A 20 -13.01 4.95 -2.60
N LEU A 21 -12.29 4.73 -1.52
CA LEU A 21 -11.77 3.41 -1.11
C LEU A 21 -12.62 2.73 -0.01
N TYR A 22 -13.84 3.21 0.23
CA TYR A 22 -14.65 2.74 1.36
C TYR A 22 -14.86 1.21 1.39
N LYS A 23 -15.04 0.58 0.23
CA LYS A 23 -15.17 -0.88 0.14
C LYS A 23 -13.92 -1.60 0.60
N MET A 24 -12.77 -1.07 0.20
CA MET A 24 -11.47 -1.60 0.57
C MET A 24 -11.21 -1.45 2.07
N VAL A 25 -11.57 -0.28 2.63
CA VAL A 25 -11.33 0.03 4.05
C VAL A 25 -12.30 -0.71 4.96
N LEU A 26 -13.61 -0.72 4.63
CA LEU A 26 -14.65 -1.27 5.51
C LEU A 26 -14.86 -2.78 5.29
N TYR A 27 -14.82 -3.25 4.06
CA TYR A 27 -15.11 -4.64 3.71
C TYR A 27 -13.86 -5.46 3.37
N ASN A 28 -12.68 -4.83 3.36
CA ASN A 28 -11.41 -5.46 2.97
C ASN A 28 -11.45 -6.08 1.56
N GLU A 29 -12.31 -5.54 0.68
CA GLU A 29 -12.40 -5.92 -0.72
C GLU A 29 -11.22 -5.32 -1.49
N ILE A 30 -10.12 -6.05 -1.57
CA ILE A 30 -8.92 -5.58 -2.28
C ILE A 30 -9.01 -6.04 -3.74
N PRO A 31 -8.88 -5.11 -4.72
CA PRO A 31 -8.80 -5.51 -6.12
C PRO A 31 -7.65 -6.50 -6.31
N MET A 32 -7.96 -7.66 -6.88
CA MET A 32 -6.93 -8.65 -7.17
C MET A 32 -6.31 -8.31 -8.52
N ALA A 33 -5.10 -7.77 -8.50
CA ALA A 33 -4.27 -7.72 -9.68
C ALA A 33 -3.87 -9.15 -10.09
N ASN A 34 -3.67 -9.38 -11.38
CA ASN A 34 -3.27 -10.69 -11.92
C ASN A 34 -2.00 -11.22 -11.24
N ASP A 35 -1.06 -10.34 -10.91
CA ASP A 35 0.18 -10.69 -10.23
C ASP A 35 -0.06 -11.23 -8.81
N LEU A 36 -1.05 -10.72 -8.10
CA LEU A 36 -1.44 -11.24 -6.78
C LEU A 36 -2.04 -12.65 -6.87
N VAL A 37 -2.71 -12.98 -7.96
CA VAL A 37 -3.22 -14.34 -8.20
C VAL A 37 -2.07 -15.31 -8.47
N ALA A 38 -1.06 -14.89 -9.23
CA ALA A 38 0.14 -15.68 -9.50
C ALA A 38 0.97 -15.97 -8.24
N HIS A 39 0.90 -15.12 -7.23
CA HIS A 39 1.58 -15.32 -5.95
C HIS A 39 0.96 -16.38 -5.04
N LYS A 40 -0.33 -16.66 -5.16
CA LYS A 40 -1.02 -17.60 -4.26
C LYS A 40 -0.41 -19.00 -4.25
N PRO A 41 -0.12 -19.64 -5.41
CA PRO A 41 0.51 -20.96 -5.43
C PRO A 41 1.89 -20.97 -4.76
N ILE A 42 2.66 -19.90 -4.95
CA ILE A 42 4.01 -19.77 -4.41
C ILE A 42 3.94 -19.60 -2.89
N ALA A 43 3.06 -18.74 -2.40
CA ALA A 43 2.84 -18.55 -0.95
C ALA A 43 2.42 -19.86 -0.29
N LYS A 44 1.47 -20.58 -0.88
CA LYS A 44 1.01 -21.86 -0.37
C LYS A 44 2.11 -22.93 -0.35
N TRP A 45 2.95 -23.00 -1.39
CA TRP A 45 4.09 -23.89 -1.44
C TRP A 45 5.10 -23.54 -0.34
N THR A 46 5.39 -22.25 -0.14
CA THR A 46 6.29 -21.77 0.93
C THR A 46 5.79 -22.15 2.30
N GLU A 47 4.50 -21.99 2.59
CA GLU A 47 3.89 -22.43 3.84
C GLU A 47 4.05 -23.94 4.04
N THR A 48 3.76 -24.74 3.02
CA THR A 48 3.89 -26.21 3.09
C THR A 48 5.32 -26.64 3.39
N VAL A 49 6.31 -26.01 2.79
CA VAL A 49 7.73 -26.35 3.02
C VAL A 49 8.17 -25.88 4.41
N ASN A 50 7.77 -24.67 4.82
CA ASN A 50 8.08 -24.15 6.14
C ASN A 50 7.50 -25.02 7.26
N ASP A 51 6.25 -25.48 7.11
CA ASP A 51 5.59 -26.37 8.07
C ASP A 51 6.27 -27.75 8.16
N SER A 52 6.89 -28.19 7.07
CA SER A 52 7.56 -29.51 7.02
C SER A 52 9.00 -29.49 7.51
N SER A 53 9.72 -28.37 7.37
CA SER A 53 11.16 -28.30 7.65
C SER A 53 11.55 -27.30 8.74
N ASP A 54 10.60 -26.51 9.25
CA ASP A 54 10.83 -25.40 10.20
C ASP A 54 11.88 -24.37 9.68
N GLU A 55 12.17 -24.42 8.38
CA GLU A 55 13.11 -23.55 7.70
C GLU A 55 12.44 -22.87 6.50
N PHE A 56 12.71 -21.57 6.34
CA PHE A 56 12.24 -20.85 5.17
C PHE A 56 12.98 -21.33 3.91
N PRO A 57 12.25 -21.74 2.84
CA PRO A 57 12.91 -22.23 1.63
C PRO A 57 13.70 -21.11 0.95
N GLN A 58 14.99 -21.32 0.79
CA GLN A 58 15.89 -20.36 0.16
C GLN A 58 15.86 -20.43 -1.37
N TRP A 59 15.23 -21.48 -1.93
CA TRP A 59 15.18 -21.75 -3.36
C TRP A 59 13.78 -22.16 -3.79
N PHE A 60 13.26 -21.57 -4.87
CA PHE A 60 12.00 -21.93 -5.50
C PHE A 60 12.27 -22.78 -6.76
N PRO A 61 12.06 -24.09 -6.71
CA PRO A 61 12.36 -24.95 -7.85
C PRO A 61 11.38 -24.79 -9.02
N ASN A 62 10.16 -24.38 -8.73
CA ASN A 62 9.04 -24.33 -9.69
C ASN A 62 8.87 -23.00 -10.39
N LEU A 63 9.73 -22.00 -10.12
CA LEU A 63 9.66 -20.69 -10.72
C LEU A 63 10.86 -20.47 -11.63
N PHE A 64 10.64 -20.14 -12.91
CA PHE A 64 11.69 -19.87 -13.91
C PHE A 64 12.80 -20.94 -13.94
N SER A 65 12.44 -22.20 -13.84
CA SER A 65 13.39 -23.34 -13.74
C SER A 65 14.28 -23.34 -12.48
N GLY A 66 13.88 -22.58 -11.49
CA GLY A 66 14.55 -22.41 -10.19
C GLY A 66 15.15 -21.04 -9.99
N MET A 67 14.81 -20.40 -8.87
CA MET A 67 15.34 -19.09 -8.51
C MET A 67 15.51 -18.96 -6.99
N PRO A 68 16.43 -18.10 -6.53
CA PRO A 68 16.55 -17.77 -5.12
C PRO A 68 15.27 -17.13 -4.58
N SER A 69 14.81 -17.53 -3.41
CA SER A 69 13.57 -17.03 -2.81
C SER A 69 13.61 -15.54 -2.49
N TYR A 70 14.77 -14.98 -2.18
CA TYR A 70 14.93 -13.54 -1.91
C TYR A 70 14.79 -12.66 -3.17
N GLY A 71 14.99 -13.22 -4.35
CA GLY A 71 14.76 -12.52 -5.63
C GLY A 71 13.33 -12.62 -6.15
N GLY A 72 12.56 -13.55 -5.58
CA GLY A 72 11.14 -13.67 -5.88
C GLY A 72 10.34 -12.90 -4.83
N TYR A 73 9.55 -11.97 -5.22
CA TYR A 73 8.49 -11.18 -4.55
C TYR A 73 8.00 -11.64 -3.16
N ILE A 74 8.69 -12.51 -2.47
CA ILE A 74 8.19 -13.22 -1.34
C ILE A 74 8.99 -12.82 -0.13
N TYR A 75 8.22 -12.32 0.79
CA TYR A 75 8.36 -12.39 2.19
C TYR A 75 9.75 -12.80 2.69
N THR A 76 10.52 -11.84 3.10
CA THR A 76 11.69 -12.08 3.95
C THR A 76 11.19 -12.32 5.39
N PRO A 77 11.33 -13.53 5.93
CA PRO A 77 11.07 -13.75 7.35
C PRO A 77 12.02 -12.87 8.15
N GLY A 78 11.49 -12.17 9.15
CA GLY A 78 12.28 -11.30 10.02
C GLY A 78 12.31 -9.82 9.65
N ASP A 79 11.47 -9.36 8.72
CA ASP A 79 11.27 -7.92 8.52
C ASP A 79 10.50 -7.30 9.70
N PRO A 80 11.18 -6.57 10.61
CA PRO A 80 10.53 -5.99 11.78
C PRO A 80 9.51 -4.92 11.40
N THR A 81 9.68 -4.26 10.25
CA THR A 81 8.77 -3.21 9.80
C THR A 81 7.40 -3.81 9.44
N LYS A 82 7.38 -4.99 8.87
CA LYS A 82 6.14 -5.71 8.54
C LYS A 82 5.38 -6.14 9.79
N SER A 83 6.09 -6.63 10.81
CA SER A 83 5.49 -7.02 12.07
C SER A 83 4.86 -5.83 12.78
N ILE A 84 5.56 -4.68 12.84
CA ILE A 84 5.04 -3.44 13.41
C ILE A 84 3.82 -2.94 12.65
N LEU A 85 3.88 -2.94 11.33
CA LEU A 85 2.78 -2.47 10.48
C LEU A 85 1.56 -3.40 10.56
N ASN A 86 1.76 -4.70 10.68
CA ASN A 86 0.65 -5.64 10.87
C ASN A 86 0.02 -5.51 12.26
N LEU A 87 0.80 -5.15 13.27
CA LEU A 87 0.29 -4.85 14.61
C LEU A 87 -0.54 -3.56 14.64
N LEU A 88 -0.12 -2.52 13.90
CA LEU A 88 -0.81 -1.24 13.83
C LEU A 88 -2.08 -1.28 12.95
N PHE A 89 -2.06 -2.09 11.90
CA PHE A 89 -3.13 -2.15 10.91
C PHE A 89 -3.71 -3.56 10.82
N PHE A 90 -4.79 -3.81 11.56
CA PHE A 90 -5.53 -5.09 11.51
C PHE A 90 -6.16 -5.37 10.14
N ASN A 91 -6.42 -4.32 9.34
CA ASN A 91 -7.08 -4.41 8.06
C ASN A 91 -6.14 -3.93 6.95
N ARG A 92 -5.95 -4.78 5.94
CA ARG A 92 -5.09 -4.46 4.78
C ARG A 92 -5.59 -3.26 3.99
N GLY A 93 -6.92 -3.10 3.87
CA GLY A 93 -7.53 -1.95 3.21
C GLY A 93 -7.23 -0.64 3.93
N VAL A 94 -7.28 -0.62 5.26
CA VAL A 94 -6.91 0.55 6.09
C VAL A 94 -5.44 0.89 5.90
N LYS A 95 -4.57 -0.11 5.83
CA LYS A 95 -3.13 0.07 5.59
C LYS A 95 -2.88 0.75 4.23
N ILE A 96 -3.51 0.26 3.17
CA ILE A 96 -3.38 0.84 1.83
C ILE A 96 -3.91 2.27 1.81
N TRP A 97 -5.11 2.51 2.35
CA TRP A 97 -5.68 3.86 2.46
C TRP A 97 -4.75 4.82 3.20
N PHE A 98 -4.15 4.37 4.31
CA PHE A 98 -3.22 5.20 5.08
C PHE A 98 -1.98 5.59 4.26
N TYR A 99 -1.36 4.64 3.55
CA TYR A 99 -0.19 4.95 2.72
C TYR A 99 -0.53 5.89 1.56
N LEU A 100 -1.65 5.66 0.88
CA LEU A 100 -2.09 6.53 -0.20
C LEU A 100 -2.37 7.95 0.30
N THR A 101 -3.05 8.06 1.43
CA THR A 101 -3.34 9.35 2.06
C THR A 101 -2.05 10.07 2.48
N LEU A 102 -1.11 9.34 3.06
CA LEU A 102 0.19 9.90 3.47
C LEU A 102 0.99 10.40 2.25
N GLY A 103 1.01 9.63 1.16
CA GLY A 103 1.62 10.04 -0.10
C GLY A 103 0.97 11.29 -0.69
N GLY A 104 -0.36 11.33 -0.71
CA GLY A 104 -1.11 12.51 -1.17
C GLY A 104 -0.86 13.75 -0.33
N LEU A 105 -0.82 13.62 0.99
CA LEU A 105 -0.45 14.72 1.89
C LEU A 105 0.98 15.19 1.65
N GLY A 106 1.91 14.27 1.44
CA GLY A 106 3.30 14.61 1.09
C GLY A 106 3.38 15.45 -0.19
N LEU A 107 2.68 15.02 -1.24
CA LEU A 107 2.61 15.78 -2.50
C LEU A 107 1.92 17.14 -2.31
N PHE A 108 0.83 17.20 -1.54
CA PHE A 108 0.18 18.45 -1.22
C PHE A 108 1.14 19.46 -0.57
N TYR A 109 1.85 19.04 0.48
CA TYR A 109 2.81 19.91 1.16
C TYR A 109 3.96 20.31 0.27
N PHE A 110 4.48 19.42 -0.53
CA PHE A 110 5.53 19.70 -1.51
C PHE A 110 5.10 20.79 -2.50
N LEU A 111 3.92 20.65 -3.12
CA LEU A 111 3.38 21.64 -4.05
C LEU A 111 3.11 22.99 -3.36
N ARG A 112 2.69 22.97 -2.10
CA ARG A 112 2.53 24.20 -1.32
C ARG A 112 3.83 24.93 -1.07
N GLN A 113 4.96 24.22 -0.87
CA GLN A 113 6.29 24.81 -0.76
C GLN A 113 6.73 25.46 -2.09
N MET A 114 6.29 24.92 -3.22
CA MET A 114 6.52 25.50 -4.54
C MET A 114 5.57 26.67 -4.89
N ASN A 115 4.81 27.18 -3.91
CA ASN A 115 3.83 28.26 -4.09
C ASN A 115 2.68 27.94 -5.06
N VAL A 116 2.41 26.68 -5.34
CA VAL A 116 1.24 26.26 -6.12
C VAL A 116 -0.04 26.58 -5.35
N SER A 117 -1.11 26.95 -6.06
CA SER A 117 -2.40 27.26 -5.43
C SER A 117 -2.93 26.11 -4.58
N ILE A 118 -3.68 26.43 -3.52
CA ILE A 118 -4.25 25.42 -2.61
C ILE A 118 -5.17 24.45 -3.35
N LEU A 119 -6.00 24.95 -4.28
CA LEU A 119 -6.91 24.13 -5.07
C LEU A 119 -6.15 23.17 -5.99
N SER A 120 -5.15 23.66 -6.71
CA SER A 120 -4.33 22.84 -7.60
C SER A 120 -3.54 21.79 -6.82
N SER A 121 -3.01 22.15 -5.64
CA SER A 121 -2.29 21.21 -4.78
C SER A 121 -3.18 20.10 -4.24
N ASN A 122 -4.42 20.41 -3.82
CA ASN A 122 -5.38 19.38 -3.39
C ASN A 122 -5.81 18.49 -4.57
N PHE A 123 -6.11 19.08 -5.71
CA PHE A 123 -6.50 18.31 -6.89
C PHE A 123 -5.40 17.34 -7.31
N ALA A 124 -4.16 17.81 -7.44
CA ALA A 124 -3.02 16.97 -7.78
C ALA A 124 -2.80 15.84 -6.75
N ALA A 125 -2.91 16.17 -5.46
CA ALA A 125 -2.76 15.18 -4.39
C ALA A 125 -3.83 14.09 -4.44
N VAL A 126 -5.11 14.46 -4.63
CA VAL A 126 -6.20 13.48 -4.75
C VAL A 126 -6.05 12.62 -6.00
N VAL A 127 -5.74 13.23 -7.14
CA VAL A 127 -5.53 12.49 -8.40
C VAL A 127 -4.37 11.52 -8.26
N SER A 128 -3.26 11.91 -7.64
CA SER A 128 -2.10 11.02 -7.44
C SER A 128 -2.43 9.81 -6.56
N CYS A 129 -3.31 9.97 -5.55
CA CYS A 129 -3.76 8.86 -4.72
C CYS A 129 -4.64 7.85 -5.47
N LEU A 130 -5.31 8.28 -6.55
CA LEU A 130 -6.28 7.48 -7.29
C LEU A 130 -5.75 6.98 -8.64
N THR A 131 -4.49 7.24 -8.95
CA THR A 131 -3.88 6.73 -10.18
C THR A 131 -3.72 5.21 -10.15
N PRO A 132 -3.84 4.53 -11.30
CA PRO A 132 -3.64 3.07 -11.39
C PRO A 132 -2.30 2.61 -10.81
N TYR A 133 -1.24 3.41 -10.93
CA TYR A 133 0.08 3.13 -10.36
C TYR A 133 0.09 3.06 -8.81
N ALA A 134 -0.91 3.62 -8.16
CA ALA A 134 -1.03 3.53 -6.71
C ALA A 134 -1.61 2.17 -6.25
N PHE A 135 -2.19 1.39 -7.17
CA PHE A 135 -2.88 0.12 -6.90
C PHE A 135 -2.23 -1.08 -7.58
N GLY A 136 -1.25 -0.86 -8.49
CA GLY A 136 -0.60 -1.89 -9.31
C GLY A 136 0.56 -2.61 -8.67
#